data_f3dec1846304060da5e30b4ae9172795
#
_entry.id   f3dec1846304060da5e30b4ae9172795
#
_cell.length_a   1.000
_cell.length_b   1.000
_cell.length_c   1.000
_cell.angle_alpha   90.00
_cell.angle_beta   90.00
_cell.angle_gamma   90.00
#
_symmetry.space_group_name_H-M   'P 1'
#
loop_
_entity.id
_entity.type
_entity.pdbx_description
1 polymer ?
#
loop_
_entity_poly.entity_id
_entity_poly.type
_entity_poly.pdbx_seq_one_letter_code
_entity_poly.pdbx_strand_id
1 'polypeptide(L)'
;MAVRELYERTLAERGYEADAAQLRAVDSLERCEKEWADYKARRSNALTKLIARPPIPRGVYMYGGVGRGKSFLMDCFFNAVPLQRKTRLHFHEFMREVHRELAELHGTVNPLQELAKRMARRYRLICFDEFHVADVTDAMILHRLLEALFENRVSIITTSNFKPDDLYPNGLHRDRILPAIELLKTKLEVINVDNGTDYRQLTLEQVGLYHTPLSAAADAAMTDAFERLAEAKEESPLLRIEHRELRSRRRAGGVVWFDFKELCGGPRSQNDYLELATQFHTLLLSGVPAMSPRMASEARRFTWLVDVLYDRRVKLILSAECEPELLYTEGQLAHEFPRTVSRLREMQSAEFLALARRDVDTSLT
;
A
#
# COMPACT_ATOMS: atom_id res chain seq x y z
N MET A 1 -17.26 10.08 14.95
CA MET A 1 -17.59 8.68 14.63
C MET A 1 -16.46 7.83 15.19
N ALA A 2 -16.77 6.82 16.00
CA ALA A 2 -15.76 5.95 16.62
C ALA A 2 -15.18 4.95 15.61
N VAL A 3 -13.99 4.39 15.91
CA VAL A 3 -13.35 3.38 15.07
C VAL A 3 -14.30 2.22 14.75
N ARG A 4 -14.98 1.70 15.76
CA ARG A 4 -15.94 0.59 15.61
C ARG A 4 -17.12 0.94 14.70
N GLU A 5 -17.70 2.12 14.85
CA GLU A 5 -18.82 2.57 13.99
C GLU A 5 -18.39 2.67 12.52
N LEU A 6 -17.17 3.17 12.26
CA LEU A 6 -16.62 3.25 10.90
C LEU A 6 -16.39 1.85 10.34
N TYR A 7 -15.82 0.95 11.15
CA TYR A 7 -15.58 -0.44 10.77
C TYR A 7 -16.88 -1.17 10.39
N GLU A 8 -17.88 -1.17 11.29
CA GLU A 8 -19.16 -1.87 11.09
C GLU A 8 -19.93 -1.31 9.91
N ARG A 9 -19.98 0.02 9.76
CA ARG A 9 -20.65 0.66 8.62
C ARG A 9 -20.01 0.26 7.29
N THR A 10 -18.68 0.30 7.19
CA THR A 10 -18.01 -0.02 5.94
C THR A 10 -18.09 -1.50 5.61
N LEU A 11 -18.10 -2.40 6.61
CA LEU A 11 -18.39 -3.81 6.39
C LEU A 11 -19.79 -4.02 5.81
N ALA A 12 -20.79 -3.36 6.39
CA ALA A 12 -22.17 -3.45 5.89
C ALA A 12 -22.30 -2.91 4.46
N GLU A 13 -21.65 -1.78 4.14
CA GLU A 13 -21.63 -1.20 2.80
C GLU A 13 -20.97 -2.12 1.76
N ARG A 14 -19.97 -2.92 2.19
CA ARG A 14 -19.23 -3.89 1.33
C ARG A 14 -19.82 -5.30 1.32
N GLY A 15 -20.83 -5.57 2.15
CA GLY A 15 -21.45 -6.90 2.29
C GLY A 15 -20.53 -7.94 2.94
N TYR A 16 -19.60 -7.51 3.79
CA TYR A 16 -18.68 -8.40 4.52
C TYR A 16 -19.13 -8.61 5.95
N GLU A 17 -18.78 -9.76 6.51
CA GLU A 17 -18.99 -10.09 7.91
C GLU A 17 -17.75 -9.74 8.76
N ALA A 18 -18.00 -9.38 10.02
CA ALA A 18 -16.95 -9.08 10.97
C ALA A 18 -16.16 -10.36 11.33
N ASP A 19 -14.86 -10.26 11.32
CA ASP A 19 -13.95 -11.36 11.63
C ASP A 19 -13.28 -11.15 12.99
N ALA A 20 -13.13 -12.25 13.74
CA ALA A 20 -12.60 -12.23 15.10
C ALA A 20 -11.19 -11.65 15.20
N ALA A 21 -10.34 -11.82 14.19
CA ALA A 21 -8.98 -11.27 14.18
C ALA A 21 -9.01 -9.74 13.95
N GLN A 22 -9.86 -9.27 13.04
CA GLN A 22 -10.08 -7.84 12.82
C GLN A 22 -10.74 -7.19 14.02
N LEU A 23 -11.72 -7.84 14.67
CA LEU A 23 -12.38 -7.30 15.87
C LEU A 23 -11.39 -7.06 17.01
N ARG A 24 -10.43 -7.96 17.25
CA ARG A 24 -9.35 -7.73 18.23
C ARG A 24 -8.53 -6.48 17.90
N ALA A 25 -8.24 -6.25 16.62
CA ALA A 25 -7.54 -5.04 16.20
C ALA A 25 -8.41 -3.79 16.37
N VAL A 26 -9.72 -3.87 16.07
CA VAL A 26 -10.68 -2.79 16.33
C VAL A 26 -10.72 -2.44 17.82
N ASP A 27 -10.76 -3.42 18.74
CA ASP A 27 -10.73 -3.19 20.18
C ASP A 27 -9.49 -2.39 20.61
N SER A 28 -8.33 -2.75 20.10
CA SER A 28 -7.07 -2.06 20.43
C SER A 28 -6.97 -0.66 19.80
N LEU A 29 -7.47 -0.50 18.59
CA LEU A 29 -7.54 0.81 17.94
C LEU A 29 -8.55 1.73 18.63
N GLU A 30 -9.70 1.20 19.06
CA GLU A 30 -10.71 1.93 19.83
C GLU A 30 -10.17 2.35 21.23
N ARG A 31 -9.42 1.47 21.89
CA ARG A 31 -8.68 1.82 23.11
C ARG A 31 -7.76 3.01 22.84
N CYS A 32 -6.95 2.94 21.80
CA CYS A 32 -5.99 3.98 21.43
C CYS A 32 -6.71 5.31 21.08
N GLU A 33 -7.86 5.25 20.37
CA GLU A 33 -8.69 6.43 20.07
C GLU A 33 -9.18 7.10 21.35
N LYS A 34 -9.74 6.31 22.31
CA LYS A 34 -10.23 6.81 23.60
C LYS A 34 -9.10 7.46 24.42
N GLU A 35 -7.94 6.84 24.48
CA GLU A 35 -6.77 7.40 25.15
C GLU A 35 -6.32 8.74 24.52
N TRP A 36 -6.41 8.87 23.19
CA TRP A 36 -6.13 10.13 22.50
C TRP A 36 -7.20 11.20 22.75
N ALA A 37 -8.48 10.82 22.87
CA ALA A 37 -9.55 11.73 23.26
C ALA A 37 -9.30 12.27 24.69
N ASP A 38 -8.94 11.40 25.64
CA ASP A 38 -8.57 11.77 26.98
C ASP A 38 -7.33 12.66 27.03
N TYR A 39 -6.29 12.33 26.24
CA TYR A 39 -5.10 13.16 26.09
C TYR A 39 -5.46 14.58 25.63
N LYS A 40 -6.35 14.69 24.64
CA LYS A 40 -6.85 15.99 24.13
C LYS A 40 -7.65 16.73 25.19
N ALA A 41 -8.55 16.05 25.90
CA ALA A 41 -9.39 16.64 26.95
C ALA A 41 -8.54 17.24 28.11
N ARG A 42 -7.51 16.49 28.57
CA ARG A 42 -6.56 16.96 29.59
C ARG A 42 -5.71 18.16 29.16
N ARG A 43 -5.70 18.50 27.88
CA ARG A 43 -4.94 19.61 27.28
C ARG A 43 -5.88 20.58 26.52
N SER A 44 -7.09 20.75 27.00
CA SER A 44 -8.11 21.57 26.33
C SER A 44 -7.80 23.08 26.35
N ASN A 45 -7.22 23.59 27.44
CA ASN A 45 -6.93 25.01 27.68
C ASN A 45 -5.44 25.35 27.54
N ALA A 46 -5.13 26.64 27.32
CA ALA A 46 -3.74 27.11 27.16
C ALA A 46 -2.87 26.78 28.40
N LEU A 47 -3.41 26.94 29.61
CA LEU A 47 -2.72 26.62 30.88
C LEU A 47 -2.48 25.12 31.02
N THR A 48 -3.48 24.28 30.73
CA THR A 48 -3.33 22.82 30.81
C THR A 48 -2.39 22.29 29.74
N LYS A 49 -2.32 22.91 28.55
CA LYS A 49 -1.30 22.57 27.53
C LYS A 49 0.12 22.78 27.99
N LEU A 50 0.37 23.79 28.86
CA LEU A 50 1.69 24.11 29.38
C LEU A 50 2.10 23.17 30.54
N ILE A 51 1.16 22.87 31.43
CA ILE A 51 1.42 22.14 32.69
C ILE A 51 1.19 20.64 32.54
N ALA A 52 0.12 20.22 31.88
CA ALA A 52 -0.25 18.81 31.76
C ALA A 52 0.59 18.08 30.71
N ARG A 53 1.28 17.02 31.13
CA ARG A 53 2.04 16.10 30.30
C ARG A 53 1.45 14.67 30.42
N PRO A 54 0.18 14.44 30.02
CA PRO A 54 -0.42 13.11 30.10
C PRO A 54 0.41 12.11 29.28
N PRO A 55 0.42 10.82 29.65
CA PRO A 55 1.14 9.80 28.87
C PRO A 55 0.66 9.78 27.43
N ILE A 56 1.55 9.42 26.52
CA ILE A 56 1.20 9.19 25.12
C ILE A 56 0.58 7.81 25.02
N PRO A 57 -0.54 7.65 24.31
CA PRO A 57 -1.17 6.36 24.09
C PRO A 57 -0.21 5.34 23.47
N ARG A 58 -0.29 4.11 23.97
CA ARG A 58 0.44 2.99 23.38
C ARG A 58 -0.09 2.72 21.98
N GLY A 59 0.82 2.69 21.00
CA GLY A 59 0.46 2.41 19.63
C GLY A 59 0.13 0.95 19.35
N VAL A 60 -0.16 0.64 18.08
CA VAL A 60 -0.55 -0.71 17.63
C VAL A 60 0.29 -1.09 16.41
N TYR A 61 0.80 -2.32 16.41
CA TYR A 61 1.45 -2.98 15.28
C TYR A 61 0.55 -4.08 14.76
N MET A 62 -0.14 -3.83 13.65
CA MET A 62 -1.03 -4.81 13.01
C MET A 62 -0.25 -5.58 11.94
N TYR A 63 -0.21 -6.92 12.05
CA TYR A 63 0.44 -7.74 11.04
C TYR A 63 -0.45 -8.87 10.55
N GLY A 64 -0.14 -9.39 9.37
CA GLY A 64 -0.86 -10.48 8.72
C GLY A 64 -0.61 -10.48 7.23
N GLY A 65 -1.05 -11.52 6.54
CA GLY A 65 -0.93 -11.65 5.10
C GLY A 65 -1.53 -10.47 4.32
N VAL A 66 -1.27 -10.44 3.03
CA VAL A 66 -1.88 -9.48 2.10
C VAL A 66 -3.40 -9.71 2.05
N GLY A 67 -4.20 -8.64 1.85
CA GLY A 67 -5.66 -8.76 1.73
C GLY A 67 -6.42 -9.01 3.04
N ARG A 68 -5.79 -8.86 4.21
CA ARG A 68 -6.43 -9.08 5.52
C ARG A 68 -7.15 -7.85 6.09
N GLY A 69 -7.30 -6.80 5.31
CA GLY A 69 -7.98 -5.57 5.72
C GLY A 69 -7.17 -4.66 6.64
N LYS A 70 -5.83 -4.81 6.72
CA LYS A 70 -4.97 -3.96 7.58
C LYS A 70 -5.08 -2.48 7.24
N SER A 71 -5.03 -2.13 5.96
CA SER A 71 -5.13 -0.74 5.49
C SER A 71 -6.51 -0.16 5.77
N PHE A 72 -7.56 -0.97 5.65
CA PHE A 72 -8.92 -0.60 6.02
C PHE A 72 -9.06 -0.31 7.52
N LEU A 73 -8.51 -1.15 8.39
CA LEU A 73 -8.47 -0.89 9.84
C LEU A 73 -7.71 0.39 10.18
N MET A 74 -6.60 0.64 9.49
CA MET A 74 -5.82 1.89 9.60
C MET A 74 -6.66 3.10 9.17
N ASP A 75 -7.47 3.01 8.09
CA ASP A 75 -8.37 4.06 7.65
C ASP A 75 -9.41 4.38 8.71
N CYS A 76 -10.07 3.35 9.27
CA CYS A 76 -11.05 3.54 10.35
C CYS A 76 -10.45 4.29 11.53
N PHE A 77 -9.25 3.89 11.97
CA PHE A 77 -8.54 4.55 13.07
C PHE A 77 -8.11 5.97 12.72
N PHE A 78 -7.44 6.16 11.58
CA PHE A 78 -6.93 7.47 11.19
C PHE A 78 -8.04 8.51 11.05
N ASN A 79 -9.22 8.11 10.55
CA ASN A 79 -10.36 9.00 10.42
C ASN A 79 -11.05 9.27 11.76
N ALA A 80 -11.10 8.30 12.68
CA ALA A 80 -11.75 8.44 13.98
C ALA A 80 -10.93 9.25 15.00
N VAL A 81 -9.60 9.06 15.04
CA VAL A 81 -8.75 9.66 16.08
C VAL A 81 -8.81 11.18 16.07
N PRO A 82 -9.16 11.84 17.23
CA PRO A 82 -9.46 13.27 17.30
C PRO A 82 -8.21 14.16 17.41
N LEU A 83 -7.19 13.89 16.59
CA LEU A 83 -5.92 14.62 16.54
C LEU A 83 -5.79 15.43 15.25
N GLN A 84 -5.26 16.66 15.35
CA GLN A 84 -4.86 17.46 14.19
C GLN A 84 -3.41 17.15 13.74
N ARG A 85 -2.53 16.88 14.72
CA ARG A 85 -1.10 16.63 14.49
C ARG A 85 -0.85 15.14 14.29
N LYS A 86 -1.44 14.60 13.22
CA LYS A 86 -1.30 13.22 12.77
C LYS A 86 -0.90 13.19 11.30
N THR A 87 -0.18 12.16 10.90
CA THR A 87 0.14 11.88 9.50
C THR A 87 0.03 10.40 9.22
N ARG A 88 -0.20 10.06 7.96
CA ARG A 88 -0.19 8.68 7.45
C ARG A 88 0.58 8.66 6.15
N LEU A 89 1.50 7.73 6.02
CA LEU A 89 2.36 7.57 4.86
C LEU A 89 2.92 6.15 4.80
N HIS A 90 3.36 5.74 3.64
CA HIS A 90 4.06 4.47 3.49
C HIS A 90 5.44 4.54 4.15
N PHE A 91 5.84 3.44 4.79
CA PHE A 91 7.11 3.40 5.53
C PHE A 91 8.33 3.71 4.65
N HIS A 92 8.35 3.23 3.41
CA HIS A 92 9.46 3.52 2.49
C HIS A 92 9.53 5.00 2.08
N GLU A 93 8.39 5.71 1.99
CA GLU A 93 8.37 7.16 1.72
C GLU A 93 8.91 7.93 2.93
N PHE A 94 8.52 7.50 4.12
CA PHE A 94 9.05 8.04 5.36
C PHE A 94 10.57 7.89 5.44
N MET A 95 11.13 6.71 5.16
CA MET A 95 12.57 6.49 5.19
C MET A 95 13.30 7.33 4.13
N ARG A 96 12.74 7.51 2.93
CA ARG A 96 13.27 8.46 1.94
C ARG A 96 13.35 9.89 2.46
N GLU A 97 12.32 10.35 3.15
CA GLU A 97 12.32 11.69 3.76
C GLU A 97 13.35 11.79 4.89
N VAL A 98 13.46 10.75 5.72
CA VAL A 98 14.47 10.63 6.77
C VAL A 98 15.88 10.78 6.21
N HIS A 99 16.22 10.04 5.16
CA HIS A 99 17.55 10.13 4.53
C HIS A 99 17.82 11.52 3.96
N ARG A 100 16.82 12.14 3.33
CA ARG A 100 16.94 13.51 2.80
C ARG A 100 17.19 14.53 3.91
N GLU A 101 16.38 14.50 5.00
CA GLU A 101 16.54 15.42 6.13
C GLU A 101 17.84 15.18 6.89
N LEU A 102 18.32 13.92 6.98
CA LEU A 102 19.62 13.60 7.58
C LEU A 102 20.78 14.18 6.77
N ALA A 103 20.70 14.18 5.44
CA ALA A 103 21.71 14.81 4.59
C ALA A 103 21.79 16.33 4.82
N GLU A 104 20.64 16.99 5.07
CA GLU A 104 20.59 18.43 5.42
C GLU A 104 21.15 18.71 6.82
N LEU A 105 21.11 17.73 7.73
CA LEU A 105 21.63 17.83 9.10
C LEU A 105 23.12 17.43 9.23
N HIS A 106 23.83 17.37 8.11
CA HIS A 106 25.25 17.03 8.10
C HIS A 106 26.04 18.00 9.01
N GLY A 107 26.87 17.46 9.90
CA GLY A 107 27.63 18.25 10.88
C GLY A 107 26.91 18.48 12.20
N THR A 108 25.66 18.06 12.35
CA THR A 108 24.96 18.11 13.65
C THR A 108 25.43 16.98 14.58
N VAL A 109 25.61 17.24 15.87
CA VAL A 109 26.13 16.27 16.85
C VAL A 109 25.23 15.02 16.97
N ASN A 110 23.90 15.18 16.92
CA ASN A 110 22.93 14.08 17.00
C ASN A 110 21.81 14.28 15.96
N PRO A 111 22.06 14.00 14.67
CA PRO A 111 21.12 14.34 13.61
C PRO A 111 19.78 13.61 13.75
N LEU A 112 19.74 12.34 14.17
CA LEU A 112 18.50 11.60 14.39
C LEU A 112 17.63 12.19 15.51
N GLN A 113 18.24 12.64 16.61
CA GLN A 113 17.51 13.32 17.68
C GLN A 113 16.93 14.66 17.23
N GLU A 114 17.68 15.44 16.46
CA GLU A 114 17.17 16.71 15.93
C GLU A 114 16.04 16.48 14.93
N LEU A 115 16.18 15.48 14.06
CA LEU A 115 15.13 15.05 13.14
C LEU A 115 13.86 14.64 13.89
N ALA A 116 13.97 13.77 14.90
CA ALA A 116 12.85 13.35 15.72
C ALA A 116 12.16 14.53 16.43
N LYS A 117 12.92 15.53 16.93
CA LYS A 117 12.36 16.76 17.48
C LYS A 117 11.58 17.57 16.46
N ARG A 118 12.08 17.70 15.22
CA ARG A 118 11.37 18.38 14.13
C ARG A 118 10.07 17.66 13.80
N MET A 119 10.10 16.34 13.66
CA MET A 119 8.92 15.52 13.44
C MET A 119 7.92 15.62 14.59
N ALA A 120 8.38 15.58 15.84
CA ALA A 120 7.54 15.71 17.02
C ALA A 120 6.90 17.09 17.19
N ARG A 121 7.45 18.15 16.56
CA ARG A 121 6.78 19.46 16.45
C ARG A 121 5.62 19.42 15.45
N ARG A 122 5.72 18.64 14.38
CA ARG A 122 4.68 18.49 13.35
C ARG A 122 3.61 17.48 13.77
N TYR A 123 4.02 16.31 14.28
CA TYR A 123 3.16 15.17 14.51
C TYR A 123 3.22 14.66 15.96
N ARG A 124 2.12 14.18 16.49
CA ARG A 124 2.00 13.41 17.73
C ARG A 124 1.67 11.95 17.47
N LEU A 125 1.13 11.68 16.30
CA LEU A 125 0.80 10.35 15.84
C LEU A 125 1.30 10.20 14.40
N ILE A 126 2.05 9.15 14.15
CA ILE A 126 2.47 8.72 12.82
C ILE A 126 1.87 7.34 12.54
N CYS A 127 1.13 7.23 11.45
CA CYS A 127 0.60 5.98 10.96
C CYS A 127 1.44 5.53 9.76
N PHE A 128 2.05 4.35 9.86
CA PHE A 128 2.82 3.76 8.78
C PHE A 128 2.04 2.66 8.08
N ASP A 129 1.85 2.79 6.79
CA ASP A 129 1.43 1.67 5.97
C ASP A 129 2.65 0.88 5.48
N GLU A 130 2.47 -0.44 5.41
CA GLU A 130 3.46 -1.37 4.87
C GLU A 130 4.85 -1.24 5.52
N PHE A 131 4.90 -1.33 6.86
CA PHE A 131 6.16 -1.30 7.59
C PHE A 131 7.02 -2.50 7.21
N HIS A 132 8.04 -2.22 6.44
CA HIS A 132 8.98 -3.22 5.92
C HIS A 132 10.38 -2.62 5.79
N VAL A 133 11.38 -3.36 6.23
CA VAL A 133 12.79 -2.94 6.10
C VAL A 133 13.43 -3.73 4.99
N ALA A 134 13.80 -3.05 3.91
CA ALA A 134 14.33 -3.67 2.70
C ALA A 134 15.86 -3.59 2.59
N ASP A 135 16.49 -2.56 3.15
CA ASP A 135 17.92 -2.34 3.01
C ASP A 135 18.66 -2.18 4.34
N VAL A 136 20.00 -2.33 4.26
CA VAL A 136 20.89 -2.28 5.42
C VAL A 136 20.98 -0.86 6.02
N THR A 137 20.82 0.19 5.21
CA THR A 137 20.94 1.57 5.66
C THR A 137 19.77 1.90 6.60
N ASP A 138 18.56 1.50 6.22
CA ASP A 138 17.36 1.63 7.04
C ASP A 138 17.50 0.82 8.34
N ALA A 139 17.95 -0.45 8.25
CA ALA A 139 18.15 -1.31 9.41
C ALA A 139 19.11 -0.69 10.44
N MET A 140 20.18 -0.04 9.97
CA MET A 140 21.19 0.57 10.86
C MET A 140 20.69 1.79 11.64
N ILE A 141 19.78 2.58 11.09
CA ILE A 141 19.31 3.81 11.74
C ILE A 141 17.97 3.63 12.46
N LEU A 142 17.22 2.58 12.12
CA LEU A 142 15.82 2.40 12.56
C LEU A 142 15.66 2.43 14.08
N HIS A 143 16.49 1.69 14.82
CA HIS A 143 16.42 1.66 16.28
C HIS A 143 16.52 3.05 16.89
N ARG A 144 17.59 3.79 16.56
CA ARG A 144 17.83 5.14 17.09
C ARG A 144 16.74 6.13 16.67
N LEU A 145 16.23 5.99 15.45
CA LEU A 145 15.15 6.83 14.95
C LEU A 145 13.86 6.60 15.73
N LEU A 146 13.44 5.33 15.90
CA LEU A 146 12.23 4.98 16.66
C LEU A 146 12.37 5.39 18.13
N GLU A 147 13.52 5.12 18.76
CA GLU A 147 13.81 5.53 20.13
C GLU A 147 13.65 7.05 20.29
N ALA A 148 14.29 7.82 19.42
CA ALA A 148 14.20 9.27 19.42
C ALA A 148 12.77 9.80 19.20
N LEU A 149 11.96 9.14 18.34
CA LEU A 149 10.56 9.50 18.15
C LEU A 149 9.73 9.24 19.43
N PHE A 150 9.89 8.08 20.07
CA PHE A 150 9.18 7.75 21.33
C PHE A 150 9.60 8.68 22.47
N GLU A 151 10.90 9.00 22.63
CA GLU A 151 11.39 9.96 23.61
C GLU A 151 10.80 11.35 23.40
N ASN A 152 10.62 11.77 22.14
CA ASN A 152 9.98 13.03 21.78
C ASN A 152 8.45 12.95 21.76
N ARG A 153 7.88 11.84 22.33
CA ARG A 153 6.46 11.69 22.57
C ARG A 153 5.62 11.62 21.29
N VAL A 154 6.11 10.91 20.31
CA VAL A 154 5.38 10.50 19.09
C VAL A 154 4.87 9.08 19.30
N SER A 155 3.58 8.85 19.09
CA SER A 155 2.98 7.51 19.02
C SER A 155 3.00 7.00 17.58
N ILE A 156 3.07 5.69 17.43
CA ILE A 156 3.13 5.03 16.13
C ILE A 156 2.03 3.98 16.05
N ILE A 157 1.27 4.00 14.95
CA ILE A 157 0.41 2.89 14.54
C ILE A 157 0.98 2.37 13.23
N THR A 158 1.07 1.06 13.05
CA THR A 158 1.65 0.54 11.82
C THR A 158 0.96 -0.73 11.33
N THR A 159 0.93 -0.89 10.01
CA THR A 159 0.56 -2.15 9.35
C THR A 159 1.80 -2.80 8.75
N SER A 160 1.87 -4.13 8.76
CA SER A 160 2.96 -4.90 8.16
C SER A 160 2.45 -6.24 7.63
N ASN A 161 3.13 -6.80 6.65
CA ASN A 161 2.91 -8.19 6.23
C ASN A 161 3.68 -9.19 7.12
N PHE A 162 4.59 -8.68 7.94
CA PHE A 162 5.48 -9.49 8.78
C PHE A 162 5.23 -9.22 10.26
N LYS A 163 5.30 -10.26 11.09
CA LYS A 163 5.42 -10.02 12.54
C LYS A 163 6.77 -9.33 12.84
N PRO A 164 6.91 -8.62 13.96
CA PRO A 164 8.15 -7.91 14.27
C PRO A 164 9.41 -8.79 14.18
N ASP A 165 9.35 -10.02 14.67
CA ASP A 165 10.49 -10.95 14.65
C ASP A 165 10.94 -11.37 13.24
N ASP A 166 10.05 -11.26 12.25
CA ASP A 166 10.33 -11.61 10.84
C ASP A 166 10.70 -10.38 9.99
N LEU A 167 10.88 -9.22 10.59
CA LEU A 167 11.41 -8.06 9.87
C LEU A 167 12.86 -8.29 9.47
N TYR A 168 13.19 -8.07 8.18
CA TYR A 168 14.54 -8.16 7.63
C TYR A 168 15.22 -9.53 7.91
N PRO A 169 14.59 -10.68 7.58
CA PRO A 169 14.99 -12.00 8.09
C PRO A 169 16.36 -12.45 7.63
N ASN A 170 16.76 -12.18 6.39
CA ASN A 170 18.03 -12.57 5.79
C ASN A 170 18.93 -11.37 5.47
N GLY A 171 18.66 -10.23 6.09
CA GLY A 171 19.36 -9.00 5.79
C GLY A 171 20.79 -8.96 6.31
N LEU A 172 21.65 -8.24 5.58
CA LEU A 172 23.03 -7.98 5.99
C LEU A 172 23.02 -7.19 7.32
N HIS A 173 23.85 -7.63 8.29
CA HIS A 173 23.90 -7.03 9.63
C HIS A 173 22.54 -7.05 10.37
N ARG A 174 21.79 -8.15 10.29
CA ARG A 174 20.49 -8.31 10.97
C ARG A 174 20.54 -8.04 12.47
N ASP A 175 21.69 -8.21 13.12
CA ASP A 175 21.91 -7.87 14.52
C ASP A 175 21.59 -6.39 14.83
N ARG A 176 21.73 -5.50 13.86
CA ARG A 176 21.46 -4.05 14.01
C ARG A 176 19.98 -3.70 14.11
N ILE A 177 19.10 -4.51 13.54
CA ILE A 177 17.65 -4.27 13.62
C ILE A 177 17.01 -4.91 14.86
N LEU A 178 17.63 -5.91 15.49
CA LEU A 178 17.07 -6.59 16.65
C LEU A 178 16.65 -5.63 17.78
N PRO A 179 17.42 -4.59 18.14
CA PRO A 179 16.98 -3.62 19.13
C PRO A 179 15.73 -2.85 18.70
N ALA A 180 15.55 -2.55 17.42
CA ALA A 180 14.34 -1.91 16.88
C ALA A 180 13.14 -2.85 16.99
N ILE A 181 13.31 -4.12 16.72
CA ILE A 181 12.26 -5.15 16.85
C ILE A 181 11.79 -5.23 18.31
N GLU A 182 12.71 -5.31 19.28
CA GLU A 182 12.37 -5.33 20.70
C GLU A 182 11.69 -4.02 21.16
N LEU A 183 12.15 -2.89 20.64
CA LEU A 183 11.52 -1.60 20.92
C LEU A 183 10.08 -1.55 20.39
N LEU A 184 9.82 -2.03 19.16
CA LEU A 184 8.48 -2.12 18.59
C LEU A 184 7.58 -3.00 19.46
N LYS A 185 8.02 -4.20 19.85
CA LYS A 185 7.27 -5.15 20.70
C LYS A 185 6.94 -4.55 22.08
N THR A 186 7.85 -3.75 22.63
CA THR A 186 7.68 -3.11 23.95
C THR A 186 6.75 -1.89 23.88
N LYS A 187 6.92 -1.04 22.86
CA LYS A 187 6.21 0.25 22.75
C LYS A 187 4.86 0.12 22.06
N LEU A 188 4.66 -0.89 21.23
CA LEU A 188 3.42 -1.11 20.49
C LEU A 188 2.71 -2.38 21.00
N GLU A 189 1.40 -2.42 20.85
CA GLU A 189 0.62 -3.64 20.99
C GLU A 189 0.65 -4.39 19.66
N VAL A 190 1.20 -5.60 19.65
CA VAL A 190 1.38 -6.40 18.43
C VAL A 190 0.18 -7.31 18.24
N ILE A 191 -0.52 -7.16 17.13
CA ILE A 191 -1.77 -7.85 16.84
C ILE A 191 -1.68 -8.56 15.50
N ASN A 192 -2.00 -9.85 15.51
CA ASN A 192 -2.20 -10.61 14.28
C ASN A 192 -3.64 -10.42 13.79
N VAL A 193 -3.79 -9.91 12.58
CA VAL A 193 -5.08 -9.72 11.90
C VAL A 193 -5.34 -10.78 10.82
N ASP A 194 -4.52 -11.82 10.76
CA ASP A 194 -4.68 -12.92 9.82
C ASP A 194 -5.70 -13.94 10.31
N ASN A 195 -6.76 -14.11 9.55
CA ASN A 195 -7.81 -15.11 9.77
C ASN A 195 -7.85 -16.19 8.66
N GLY A 196 -6.90 -16.15 7.73
CA GLY A 196 -6.87 -17.04 6.56
C GLY A 196 -7.70 -16.55 5.37
N THR A 197 -8.57 -15.53 5.52
CA THR A 197 -9.42 -15.02 4.43
C THR A 197 -8.77 -13.86 3.70
N ASP A 198 -8.60 -13.94 2.39
CA ASP A 198 -8.15 -12.84 1.55
C ASP A 198 -9.36 -12.05 0.99
N TYR A 199 -9.67 -10.94 1.62
CA TYR A 199 -10.81 -10.09 1.21
C TYR A 199 -10.63 -9.47 -0.17
N ARG A 200 -9.39 -9.27 -0.64
CA ARG A 200 -9.13 -8.80 -2.01
C ARG A 200 -9.50 -9.85 -3.03
N GLN A 201 -9.16 -11.11 -2.76
CA GLN A 201 -9.55 -12.21 -3.65
C GLN A 201 -11.07 -12.28 -3.78
N LEU A 202 -11.80 -12.23 -2.65
CA LEU A 202 -13.26 -12.22 -2.67
C LEU A 202 -13.82 -11.03 -3.48
N THR A 203 -13.22 -9.85 -3.33
CA THR A 203 -13.62 -8.69 -4.13
C THR A 203 -13.33 -8.88 -5.60
N LEU A 204 -12.14 -9.39 -5.97
CA LEU A 204 -11.75 -9.65 -7.36
C LEU A 204 -12.67 -10.67 -8.05
N GLU A 205 -13.10 -11.70 -7.32
CA GLU A 205 -14.07 -12.69 -7.84
C GLU A 205 -15.46 -12.08 -8.13
N GLN A 206 -15.83 -11.00 -7.42
CA GLN A 206 -17.12 -10.33 -7.57
C GLN A 206 -17.16 -9.27 -8.67
N VAL A 207 -16.04 -8.55 -8.93
CA VAL A 207 -16.05 -7.37 -9.81
C VAL A 207 -15.85 -7.68 -11.30
N GLY A 208 -15.50 -8.92 -11.65
CA GLY A 208 -15.11 -9.27 -13.01
C GLY A 208 -13.74 -8.66 -13.40
N LEU A 209 -12.96 -9.39 -14.17
CA LEU A 209 -11.58 -9.00 -14.48
C LEU A 209 -11.38 -8.53 -15.92
N TYR A 210 -12.33 -8.84 -16.80
CA TYR A 210 -12.29 -8.50 -18.21
C TYR A 210 -13.64 -7.97 -18.66
N HIS A 211 -13.66 -6.72 -19.10
CA HIS A 211 -14.90 -6.03 -19.53
C HIS A 211 -14.83 -5.71 -21.02
N THR A 212 -15.75 -6.27 -21.79
CA THR A 212 -15.86 -6.05 -23.24
C THR A 212 -17.34 -6.08 -23.67
N PRO A 213 -17.75 -5.35 -24.70
CA PRO A 213 -17.01 -4.32 -25.43
C PRO A 213 -16.83 -3.02 -24.62
N LEU A 214 -15.98 -2.12 -25.12
CA LEU A 214 -15.85 -0.79 -24.55
C LEU A 214 -17.20 -0.06 -24.55
N SER A 215 -17.68 0.34 -23.40
CA SER A 215 -19.00 0.96 -23.21
C SER A 215 -19.06 1.72 -21.87
N ALA A 216 -20.08 2.54 -21.71
CA ALA A 216 -20.34 3.19 -20.41
C ALA A 216 -20.56 2.17 -19.28
N ALA A 217 -21.09 0.98 -19.58
CA ALA A 217 -21.26 -0.08 -18.59
C ALA A 217 -19.89 -0.68 -18.19
N ALA A 218 -18.96 -0.85 -19.13
CA ALA A 218 -17.59 -1.28 -18.84
C ALA A 218 -16.86 -0.23 -17.99
N ASP A 219 -16.99 1.06 -18.31
CA ASP A 219 -16.39 2.14 -17.49
C ASP A 219 -16.99 2.20 -16.08
N ALA A 220 -18.30 1.98 -15.93
CA ALA A 220 -18.95 1.90 -14.61
C ALA A 220 -18.44 0.68 -13.81
N ALA A 221 -18.28 -0.49 -14.44
CA ALA A 221 -17.73 -1.69 -13.81
C ALA A 221 -16.28 -1.48 -13.37
N MET A 222 -15.43 -0.83 -14.19
CA MET A 222 -14.06 -0.47 -13.83
C MET A 222 -14.02 0.51 -12.64
N THR A 223 -14.98 1.45 -12.57
CA THR A 223 -15.11 2.39 -11.46
C THR A 223 -15.49 1.67 -10.17
N ASP A 224 -16.51 0.80 -10.22
CA ASP A 224 -16.94 -0.03 -9.07
C ASP A 224 -15.79 -0.93 -8.59
N ALA A 225 -15.08 -1.57 -9.53
CA ALA A 225 -13.90 -2.38 -9.20
C ALA A 225 -12.81 -1.58 -8.47
N PHE A 226 -12.49 -0.39 -8.97
CA PHE A 226 -11.51 0.48 -8.30
C PHE A 226 -11.97 0.87 -6.90
N GLU A 227 -13.21 1.31 -6.73
CA GLU A 227 -13.76 1.77 -5.44
C GLU A 227 -13.82 0.66 -4.38
N ARG A 228 -14.13 -0.57 -4.81
CA ARG A 228 -14.13 -1.74 -3.91
C ARG A 228 -12.74 -2.20 -3.53
N LEU A 229 -11.77 -2.10 -4.44
CA LEU A 229 -10.39 -2.56 -4.23
C LEU A 229 -9.51 -1.49 -3.57
N ALA A 230 -9.89 -0.21 -3.68
CA ALA A 230 -9.19 0.90 -3.02
C ALA A 230 -9.33 0.77 -1.50
N GLU A 231 -8.21 0.43 -0.84
CA GLU A 231 -8.15 0.26 0.61
C GLU A 231 -7.72 1.55 1.33
N ALA A 232 -7.34 2.57 0.57
CA ALA A 232 -6.84 3.84 1.07
C ALA A 232 -7.51 5.03 0.37
N LYS A 233 -7.30 6.23 0.92
CA LYS A 233 -7.74 7.47 0.28
C LYS A 233 -7.01 7.67 -1.05
N GLU A 234 -7.71 8.21 -2.05
CA GLU A 234 -7.09 8.54 -3.32
C GLU A 234 -5.91 9.51 -3.17
N GLU A 235 -4.88 9.23 -3.93
CA GLU A 235 -3.63 9.97 -3.98
C GLU A 235 -3.53 10.80 -5.28
N SER A 236 -2.48 11.62 -5.38
CA SER A 236 -2.21 12.35 -6.63
C SER A 236 -2.12 11.39 -7.81
N PRO A 237 -2.77 11.69 -8.95
CA PRO A 237 -2.72 10.83 -10.14
C PRO A 237 -1.34 10.82 -10.83
N LEU A 238 -0.43 11.71 -10.44
CA LEU A 238 0.93 11.77 -10.99
C LEU A 238 1.85 10.81 -10.24
N LEU A 239 2.49 9.91 -10.99
CA LEU A 239 3.52 8.99 -10.51
C LEU A 239 4.84 9.29 -11.19
N ARG A 240 5.92 9.02 -10.49
CA ARG A 240 7.26 9.05 -11.07
C ARG A 240 7.80 7.64 -11.14
N ILE A 241 7.96 7.12 -12.34
CA ILE A 241 8.42 5.77 -12.65
C ILE A 241 9.67 5.90 -13.55
N GLU A 242 10.77 5.25 -13.20
CA GLU A 242 12.04 5.27 -13.97
C GLU A 242 12.41 6.69 -14.45
N HIS A 243 12.35 7.68 -13.53
CA HIS A 243 12.60 9.10 -13.81
C HIS A 243 11.62 9.80 -14.78
N ARG A 244 10.49 9.17 -15.11
CA ARG A 244 9.44 9.71 -15.99
C ARG A 244 8.17 9.97 -15.21
N GLU A 245 7.39 10.95 -15.63
CA GLU A 245 6.05 11.15 -15.10
C GLU A 245 5.05 10.29 -15.87
N LEU A 246 4.23 9.55 -15.12
CA LEU A 246 3.06 8.83 -15.62
C LEU A 246 1.82 9.40 -14.95
N ARG A 247 0.75 9.53 -15.72
CA ARG A 247 -0.53 9.99 -15.20
C ARG A 247 -1.52 8.83 -15.15
N SER A 248 -1.84 8.38 -13.94
CA SER A 248 -2.94 7.45 -13.74
C SER A 248 -4.30 8.17 -13.86
N ARG A 249 -5.37 7.43 -14.13
CA ARG A 249 -6.74 7.93 -13.94
C ARG A 249 -7.00 8.16 -12.46
N ARG A 250 -6.74 7.11 -11.66
CA ARG A 250 -6.93 7.09 -10.20
C ARG A 250 -5.86 6.20 -9.57
N ARG A 251 -5.50 6.47 -8.33
CA ARG A 251 -4.72 5.55 -7.51
C ARG A 251 -5.06 5.68 -6.04
N ALA A 252 -5.01 4.57 -5.31
CA ALA A 252 -5.26 4.53 -3.88
C ALA A 252 -4.53 3.33 -3.26
N GLY A 253 -3.54 3.61 -2.41
CA GLY A 253 -2.70 2.56 -1.83
C GLY A 253 -2.05 1.67 -2.90
N GLY A 254 -2.20 0.36 -2.77
CA GLY A 254 -1.63 -0.60 -3.73
C GLY A 254 -2.46 -0.84 -5.01
N VAL A 255 -3.45 0.01 -5.31
CA VAL A 255 -4.30 -0.08 -6.51
C VAL A 255 -4.08 1.13 -7.41
N VAL A 256 -3.86 0.89 -8.72
CA VAL A 256 -3.67 1.96 -9.71
C VAL A 256 -4.48 1.69 -10.96
N TRP A 257 -4.98 2.76 -11.58
CA TRP A 257 -5.79 2.70 -12.78
C TRP A 257 -5.23 3.60 -13.88
N PHE A 258 -4.92 3.00 -15.04
CA PHE A 258 -4.40 3.70 -16.20
C PHE A 258 -5.28 3.54 -17.44
N ASP A 259 -5.14 4.46 -18.38
CA ASP A 259 -5.57 4.27 -19.76
C ASP A 259 -4.52 3.48 -20.54
N PHE A 260 -4.96 2.64 -21.49
CA PHE A 260 -4.06 1.91 -22.39
C PHE A 260 -3.07 2.84 -23.09
N LYS A 261 -3.55 4.00 -23.54
CA LYS A 261 -2.73 4.99 -24.23
C LYS A 261 -1.58 5.51 -23.37
N GLU A 262 -1.78 5.63 -22.07
CA GLU A 262 -0.74 6.09 -21.14
C GLU A 262 0.35 5.03 -20.94
N LEU A 263 -0.01 3.77 -20.77
CA LEU A 263 0.95 2.70 -20.55
C LEU A 263 1.54 2.11 -21.83
N CYS A 264 0.76 2.01 -22.91
CA CYS A 264 1.17 1.31 -24.11
C CYS A 264 1.30 2.23 -25.33
N GLY A 265 0.74 3.44 -25.32
CA GLY A 265 0.76 4.37 -26.47
C GLY A 265 2.08 5.15 -26.60
N GLY A 266 2.80 5.37 -25.51
CA GLY A 266 4.05 6.14 -25.49
C GLY A 266 5.32 5.28 -25.35
N PRO A 267 6.52 5.87 -25.33
CA PRO A 267 7.77 5.16 -25.16
C PRO A 267 7.90 4.63 -23.74
N ARG A 268 7.58 3.35 -23.53
CA ARG A 268 7.73 2.61 -22.28
C ARG A 268 8.67 1.43 -22.47
N SER A 269 9.41 1.10 -21.42
CA SER A 269 10.28 -0.05 -21.35
C SER A 269 9.72 -1.09 -20.38
N GLN A 270 10.28 -2.28 -20.40
CA GLN A 270 9.92 -3.33 -19.46
C GLN A 270 10.22 -2.93 -17.99
N ASN A 271 11.26 -2.10 -17.77
CA ASN A 271 11.60 -1.60 -16.44
C ASN A 271 10.50 -0.70 -15.85
N ASP A 272 9.84 0.12 -16.68
CA ASP A 272 8.70 0.93 -16.23
C ASP A 272 7.60 0.02 -15.62
N TYR A 273 7.32 -1.12 -16.25
CA TYR A 273 6.32 -2.09 -15.77
C TYR A 273 6.79 -2.87 -14.55
N LEU A 274 8.08 -3.20 -14.48
CA LEU A 274 8.67 -3.84 -13.30
C LEU A 274 8.55 -2.92 -12.08
N GLU A 275 8.85 -1.64 -12.23
CA GLU A 275 8.71 -0.68 -11.14
C GLU A 275 7.23 -0.51 -10.72
N LEU A 276 6.30 -0.43 -11.66
CA LEU A 276 4.87 -0.44 -11.35
C LEU A 276 4.45 -1.69 -10.58
N ALA A 277 4.94 -2.86 -10.98
CA ALA A 277 4.63 -4.13 -10.32
C ALA A 277 5.24 -4.24 -8.90
N THR A 278 6.27 -3.45 -8.57
CA THR A 278 6.79 -3.35 -7.20
C THR A 278 5.94 -2.44 -6.31
N GLN A 279 5.31 -1.41 -6.88
CA GLN A 279 4.52 -0.43 -6.13
C GLN A 279 3.07 -0.89 -5.94
N PHE A 280 2.48 -1.56 -6.94
CA PHE A 280 1.06 -1.90 -6.95
C PHE A 280 0.81 -3.40 -7.00
N HIS A 281 -0.20 -3.86 -6.25
CA HIS A 281 -0.63 -5.27 -6.27
C HIS A 281 -1.80 -5.51 -7.23
N THR A 282 -2.51 -4.44 -7.64
CA THR A 282 -3.63 -4.48 -8.58
C THR A 282 -3.53 -3.31 -9.54
N LEU A 283 -3.60 -3.60 -10.83
CA LEU A 283 -3.59 -2.62 -11.91
C LEU A 283 -4.91 -2.73 -12.70
N LEU A 284 -5.58 -1.58 -12.85
CA LEU A 284 -6.71 -1.45 -13.76
C LEU A 284 -6.21 -0.80 -15.06
N LEU A 285 -6.65 -1.32 -16.20
CA LEU A 285 -6.27 -0.82 -17.52
C LEU A 285 -7.52 -0.63 -18.40
N SER A 286 -7.82 0.61 -18.75
CA SER A 286 -8.98 0.93 -19.57
C SER A 286 -8.62 1.17 -21.04
N GLY A 287 -9.57 0.82 -21.91
CA GLY A 287 -9.55 1.22 -23.30
C GLY A 287 -8.53 0.47 -24.16
N VAL A 288 -8.33 -0.82 -23.92
CA VAL A 288 -7.49 -1.67 -24.78
C VAL A 288 -8.18 -1.85 -26.14
N PRO A 289 -7.61 -1.32 -27.25
CA PRO A 289 -8.25 -1.43 -28.55
C PRO A 289 -7.99 -2.79 -29.21
N ALA A 290 -8.78 -3.13 -30.22
CA ALA A 290 -8.39 -4.12 -31.21
C ALA A 290 -7.21 -3.53 -32.00
N MET A 291 -6.00 -4.04 -31.73
CA MET A 291 -4.77 -3.48 -32.28
C MET A 291 -4.55 -3.94 -33.72
N SER A 292 -4.44 -2.98 -34.64
CA SER A 292 -4.10 -3.23 -36.04
C SER A 292 -2.62 -3.58 -36.24
N PRO A 293 -2.21 -4.12 -37.40
CA PRO A 293 -0.79 -4.37 -37.72
C PRO A 293 0.11 -3.13 -37.58
N ARG A 294 -0.45 -1.92 -37.72
CA ARG A 294 0.29 -0.66 -37.53
C ARG A 294 0.62 -0.34 -36.06
N MET A 295 -0.06 -1.01 -35.14
CA MET A 295 0.12 -0.84 -33.68
C MET A 295 1.09 -1.90 -33.11
N ALA A 296 2.04 -2.39 -33.88
CA ALA A 296 2.98 -3.42 -33.44
C ALA A 296 3.80 -3.00 -32.21
N SER A 297 4.12 -1.71 -32.09
CA SER A 297 4.84 -1.17 -30.92
C SER A 297 3.97 -1.15 -29.67
N GLU A 298 2.70 -0.79 -29.80
CA GLU A 298 1.71 -0.84 -28.71
C GLU A 298 1.44 -2.28 -28.28
N ALA A 299 1.27 -3.19 -29.24
CA ALA A 299 1.06 -4.61 -28.99
C ALA A 299 2.26 -5.22 -28.24
N ARG A 300 3.51 -4.86 -28.61
CA ARG A 300 4.72 -5.30 -27.90
C ARG A 300 4.75 -4.78 -26.46
N ARG A 301 4.43 -3.50 -26.23
CA ARG A 301 4.37 -2.94 -24.88
C ARG A 301 3.27 -3.57 -24.04
N PHE A 302 2.11 -3.81 -24.62
CA PHE A 302 1.03 -4.53 -23.96
C PHE A 302 1.44 -5.96 -23.56
N THR A 303 2.11 -6.69 -24.47
CA THR A 303 2.69 -8.02 -24.15
C THR A 303 3.66 -7.94 -22.99
N TRP A 304 4.61 -6.98 -22.98
CA TRP A 304 5.54 -6.80 -21.87
C TRP A 304 4.83 -6.47 -20.56
N LEU A 305 3.81 -5.60 -20.60
CA LEU A 305 3.02 -5.27 -19.42
C LEU A 305 2.36 -6.54 -18.86
N VAL A 306 1.65 -7.30 -19.69
CA VAL A 306 0.98 -8.54 -19.28
C VAL A 306 2.00 -9.56 -18.74
N ASP A 307 3.13 -9.71 -19.42
CA ASP A 307 4.20 -10.62 -19.01
C ASP A 307 4.73 -10.26 -17.59
N VAL A 308 5.02 -8.99 -17.33
CA VAL A 308 5.52 -8.52 -16.03
C VAL A 308 4.47 -8.70 -14.94
N LEU A 309 3.21 -8.30 -15.20
CA LEU A 309 2.15 -8.43 -14.22
C LEU A 309 1.89 -9.91 -13.86
N TYR A 310 1.89 -10.78 -14.87
CA TYR A 310 1.74 -12.22 -14.69
C TYR A 310 2.87 -12.82 -13.85
N ASP A 311 4.13 -12.55 -14.23
CA ASP A 311 5.30 -13.10 -13.53
C ASP A 311 5.40 -12.58 -12.09
N ARG A 312 4.96 -11.35 -11.82
CA ARG A 312 4.92 -10.72 -10.50
C ARG A 312 3.62 -11.00 -9.72
N ARG A 313 2.67 -11.71 -10.35
CA ARG A 313 1.35 -12.03 -9.77
C ARG A 313 0.56 -10.78 -9.36
N VAL A 314 0.76 -9.67 -10.07
CA VAL A 314 -0.06 -8.46 -9.95
C VAL A 314 -1.40 -8.73 -10.61
N LYS A 315 -2.49 -8.39 -9.94
CA LYS A 315 -3.83 -8.61 -10.46
C LYS A 315 -4.14 -7.56 -11.53
N LEU A 316 -4.74 -8.00 -12.63
CA LEU A 316 -5.10 -7.14 -13.76
C LEU A 316 -6.60 -7.17 -13.99
N ILE A 317 -7.21 -5.97 -13.97
CA ILE A 317 -8.58 -5.75 -14.41
C ILE A 317 -8.52 -4.87 -15.64
N LEU A 318 -9.16 -5.25 -16.72
CA LEU A 318 -9.08 -4.45 -17.92
C LEU A 318 -10.43 -4.31 -18.66
N SER A 319 -10.58 -3.19 -19.38
CA SER A 319 -11.64 -3.02 -20.36
C SER A 319 -11.05 -2.96 -21.77
N ALA A 320 -11.66 -3.72 -22.69
CA ALA A 320 -11.16 -3.91 -24.03
C ALA A 320 -12.27 -3.83 -25.08
N GLU A 321 -11.89 -3.50 -26.30
CA GLU A 321 -12.82 -3.40 -27.43
C GLU A 321 -13.39 -4.77 -27.83
N CYS A 322 -12.63 -5.85 -27.65
CA CYS A 322 -12.99 -7.21 -28.01
C CYS A 322 -12.39 -8.24 -27.05
N GLU A 323 -12.74 -9.52 -27.26
CA GLU A 323 -12.16 -10.64 -26.50
C GLU A 323 -10.65 -10.76 -26.69
N PRO A 324 -9.91 -11.35 -25.74
CA PRO A 324 -8.44 -11.43 -25.78
C PRO A 324 -7.88 -12.00 -27.08
N GLU A 325 -8.55 -12.97 -27.66
CA GLU A 325 -8.16 -13.66 -28.92
C GLU A 325 -8.19 -12.73 -30.12
N LEU A 326 -8.99 -11.67 -30.08
CA LEU A 326 -9.18 -10.69 -31.14
C LEU A 326 -8.39 -9.41 -30.98
N LEU A 327 -7.66 -9.24 -29.87
CA LEU A 327 -6.92 -8.02 -29.58
C LEU A 327 -5.79 -7.73 -30.57
N TYR A 328 -5.11 -8.77 -31.09
CA TYR A 328 -4.06 -8.63 -32.11
C TYR A 328 -3.92 -9.90 -32.92
N THR A 329 -4.57 -9.95 -34.05
CA THR A 329 -4.67 -11.14 -34.93
C THR A 329 -3.74 -11.10 -36.13
N GLU A 330 -3.27 -9.91 -36.52
CA GLU A 330 -2.44 -9.69 -37.70
C GLU A 330 -1.28 -8.77 -37.39
N GLY A 331 -0.13 -8.98 -38.06
CA GLY A 331 1.05 -8.12 -37.90
C GLY A 331 2.25 -8.87 -37.36
N GLN A 332 3.31 -8.10 -37.06
CA GLN A 332 4.65 -8.63 -36.76
C GLN A 332 4.71 -9.57 -35.56
N LEU A 333 3.84 -9.37 -34.55
CA LEU A 333 3.81 -10.14 -33.30
C LEU A 333 2.64 -11.15 -33.25
N ALA A 334 1.86 -11.30 -34.31
CA ALA A 334 0.67 -12.15 -34.31
C ALA A 334 0.97 -13.61 -33.91
N HIS A 335 2.16 -14.11 -34.19
CA HIS A 335 2.59 -15.46 -33.83
C HIS A 335 3.02 -15.59 -32.33
N GLU A 336 3.41 -14.51 -31.67
CA GLU A 336 3.77 -14.49 -30.25
C GLU A 336 2.57 -14.14 -29.36
N PHE A 337 1.59 -13.42 -29.88
CA PHE A 337 0.46 -12.88 -29.11
C PHE A 337 -0.45 -13.95 -28.46
N PRO A 338 -0.61 -15.18 -28.99
CA PRO A 338 -1.34 -16.26 -28.32
C PRO A 338 -0.85 -16.56 -26.89
N ARG A 339 0.45 -16.35 -26.62
CA ARG A 339 1.00 -16.45 -25.24
C ARG A 339 0.42 -15.38 -24.33
N THR A 340 0.28 -14.14 -24.82
CA THR A 340 -0.33 -13.04 -24.07
C THR A 340 -1.81 -13.33 -23.79
N VAL A 341 -2.54 -13.88 -24.78
CA VAL A 341 -3.93 -14.33 -24.61
C VAL A 341 -4.03 -15.40 -23.52
N SER A 342 -3.18 -16.43 -23.57
CA SER A 342 -3.17 -17.49 -22.55
C SER A 342 -2.94 -16.92 -21.13
N ARG A 343 -1.99 -15.99 -20.97
CA ARG A 343 -1.73 -15.32 -19.70
C ARG A 343 -2.92 -14.50 -19.22
N LEU A 344 -3.57 -13.73 -20.12
CA LEU A 344 -4.77 -12.97 -19.80
C LEU A 344 -5.91 -13.88 -19.32
N ARG A 345 -6.09 -15.06 -19.92
CA ARG A 345 -7.09 -16.04 -19.47
C ARG A 345 -6.73 -16.64 -18.12
N GLU A 346 -5.46 -17.01 -17.93
CA GLU A 346 -4.99 -17.56 -16.66
C GLU A 346 -5.08 -16.55 -15.50
N MET A 347 -4.78 -15.27 -15.78
CA MET A 347 -4.90 -14.19 -14.78
C MET A 347 -6.34 -13.97 -14.30
N GLN A 348 -7.35 -14.48 -15.03
CA GLN A 348 -8.76 -14.43 -14.63
C GLN A 348 -9.18 -15.65 -13.78
N SER A 349 -8.32 -16.65 -13.63
CA SER A 349 -8.66 -17.87 -12.88
C SER A 349 -8.61 -17.66 -11.38
N ALA A 350 -9.44 -18.39 -10.63
CA ALA A 350 -9.45 -18.37 -9.17
C ALA A 350 -8.07 -18.78 -8.59
N GLU A 351 -7.40 -19.73 -9.25
CA GLU A 351 -6.07 -20.19 -8.87
C GLU A 351 -5.04 -19.08 -8.96
N PHE A 352 -5.03 -18.29 -10.04
CA PHE A 352 -4.12 -17.14 -10.18
C PHE A 352 -4.47 -16.03 -9.18
N LEU A 353 -5.75 -15.79 -8.95
CA LEU A 353 -6.18 -14.77 -7.97
C LEU A 353 -5.74 -15.11 -6.56
N ALA A 354 -5.70 -16.39 -6.19
CA ALA A 354 -5.23 -16.86 -4.90
C ALA A 354 -3.71 -16.75 -4.70
N LEU A 355 -2.92 -16.59 -5.77
CA LEU A 355 -1.47 -16.48 -5.66
C LEU A 355 -1.06 -15.15 -5.02
N ALA A 356 -0.23 -15.20 -3.98
CA ALA A 356 0.39 -14.00 -3.42
C ALA A 356 1.32 -13.32 -4.44
N ARG A 357 1.40 -11.98 -4.41
CA ARG A 357 2.36 -11.22 -5.22
C ARG A 357 3.79 -11.73 -4.94
N ARG A 358 4.61 -11.80 -5.97
CA ARG A 358 6.04 -12.08 -5.84
C ARG A 358 6.78 -10.78 -5.59
N ASP A 359 7.37 -10.66 -4.41
CA ASP A 359 8.32 -9.59 -4.12
C ASP A 359 9.63 -9.82 -4.89
N VAL A 360 10.32 -8.74 -5.23
CA VAL A 360 11.65 -8.83 -5.84
C VAL A 360 12.63 -9.20 -4.74
N ASP A 361 13.22 -10.39 -4.82
CA ASP A 361 14.46 -10.66 -4.09
C ASP A 361 15.54 -9.72 -4.64
N THR A 362 15.79 -8.60 -3.95
CA THR A 362 16.88 -7.65 -4.24
C THR A 362 18.26 -8.22 -3.86
N SER A 363 18.37 -9.53 -3.67
CA SER A 363 19.60 -10.20 -3.26
C SER A 363 20.53 -10.59 -4.41
N LEU A 364 20.30 -10.11 -5.65
CA LEU A 364 21.15 -10.36 -6.82
C LEU A 364 21.45 -9.05 -7.59
N THR A 365 22.15 -8.11 -6.95
CA THR A 365 23.06 -7.16 -7.63
C THR A 365 24.15 -6.72 -6.67
#